data_9f7192aee06a3004c0ff647670693d38
#
_entry.id   9f7192aee06a3004c0ff647670693d38
#
_cell.length_a   1.000
_cell.length_b   1.000
_cell.length_c   1.000
_cell.angle_alpha   90.00
_cell.angle_beta   90.00
_cell.angle_gamma   90.00
#
_symmetry.space_group_name_H-M   'P 1'
#
loop_
_entity.id
_entity.type
_entity.pdbx_description
1 polymer ?
#
loop_
_entity_poly.entity_id
_entity_poly.type
_entity_poly.pdbx_seq_one_letter_code
_entity_poly.pdbx_strand_id
1 'polypeptide(L)'
;MERVLSGRASLFCARVVLMSSVTTDLWGQDIALDDSGQARVAANGELLLTDGVETGVQDIRLRLFTRLGNLFYDREFGSLIHDWILEDSTAGNRAAFESEIVMRIEEDPRVVVGSVRCTVTAWDARSITALASWRFLDEDTPLNLVLQVNKLTMEMVIEDADPRTDSFTACFPND
;
A
#
# COMPACT_ATOMS: atom_id res chain seq x y z
N MET A 1 7.63 41.15 -70.91
CA MET A 1 6.24 40.79 -70.59
C MET A 1 6.29 39.65 -69.57
N GLU A 2 6.24 40.04 -68.33
CA GLU A 2 6.31 39.13 -67.16
C GLU A 2 4.90 38.64 -66.81
N ARG A 3 4.77 37.39 -66.58
CA ARG A 3 3.59 36.81 -65.89
C ARG A 3 4.03 36.19 -64.58
N VAL A 4 3.70 36.92 -63.54
CA VAL A 4 3.76 36.46 -62.14
C VAL A 4 2.72 35.40 -61.92
N LEU A 5 3.13 34.18 -61.57
CA LEU A 5 2.27 33.15 -61.06
C LEU A 5 2.40 33.11 -59.53
N SER A 6 1.34 33.59 -58.92
CA SER A 6 1.12 33.54 -57.47
C SER A 6 0.77 32.09 -57.08
N GLY A 7 1.72 31.39 -56.45
CA GLY A 7 1.49 30.08 -55.84
C GLY A 7 1.07 30.26 -54.36
N ARG A 8 -0.20 30.01 -54.09
CA ARG A 8 -0.72 29.91 -52.73
C ARG A 8 -0.18 28.64 -52.09
N ALA A 9 0.77 28.78 -51.21
CA ALA A 9 1.18 27.72 -50.30
C ALA A 9 0.06 27.48 -49.27
N SER A 10 -0.65 26.37 -49.40
CA SER A 10 -1.59 25.89 -48.44
C SER A 10 -0.80 25.35 -47.26
N LEU A 11 -0.84 26.08 -46.11
CA LEU A 11 -0.34 25.60 -44.86
C LEU A 11 -1.24 24.51 -44.36
N PHE A 12 -0.88 23.26 -44.62
CA PHE A 12 -1.46 22.11 -43.94
C PHE A 12 -0.92 22.13 -42.48
N CYS A 13 -1.68 22.77 -41.60
CA CYS A 13 -1.45 22.68 -40.16
C CYS A 13 -1.73 21.24 -39.74
N ALA A 14 -0.67 20.43 -39.71
CA ALA A 14 -0.72 19.14 -39.09
C ALA A 14 -0.95 19.32 -37.58
N ARG A 15 -2.20 19.18 -37.17
CA ARG A 15 -2.61 19.12 -35.77
C ARG A 15 -2.02 17.83 -35.21
N VAL A 16 -0.84 17.94 -34.63
CA VAL A 16 -0.29 16.88 -33.78
C VAL A 16 -1.26 16.69 -32.63
N VAL A 17 -2.10 15.68 -32.73
CA VAL A 17 -2.86 15.19 -31.57
C VAL A 17 -1.82 14.59 -30.65
N LEU A 18 -1.42 15.37 -29.64
CA LEU A 18 -0.75 14.84 -28.47
C LEU A 18 -1.70 13.77 -27.89
N MET A 19 -1.44 12.53 -28.20
CA MET A 19 -1.98 11.43 -27.41
C MET A 19 -1.42 11.62 -26.02
N SER A 20 -2.23 12.20 -25.15
CA SER A 20 -2.05 12.13 -23.73
C SER A 20 -1.88 10.65 -23.42
N SER A 21 -0.65 10.23 -23.11
CA SER A 21 -0.45 8.92 -22.51
C SER A 21 -1.29 8.95 -21.25
N VAL A 22 -2.35 8.16 -21.23
CA VAL A 22 -3.06 7.85 -19.99
C VAL A 22 -2.02 7.09 -19.18
N THR A 23 -1.28 7.81 -18.34
CA THR A 23 -0.51 7.18 -17.28
C THR A 23 -1.56 6.54 -16.39
N THR A 24 -1.68 5.22 -16.48
CA THR A 24 -2.51 4.47 -15.55
C THR A 24 -1.93 4.76 -14.19
N ASP A 25 -2.67 5.50 -13.37
CA ASP A 25 -2.28 5.72 -11.99
C ASP A 25 -2.31 4.35 -11.28
N LEU A 26 -1.14 3.82 -11.01
CA LEU A 26 -0.98 2.52 -10.38
C LEU A 26 -1.44 2.56 -8.91
N TRP A 27 -1.40 3.74 -8.31
CA TRP A 27 -1.67 3.90 -6.88
C TRP A 27 -3.15 4.02 -6.57
N GLY A 28 -3.89 4.79 -7.39
CA GLY A 28 -5.27 5.15 -7.09
C GLY A 28 -5.38 6.04 -5.86
N GLN A 29 -6.60 6.28 -5.44
CA GLN A 29 -6.93 6.98 -4.21
C GLN A 29 -8.00 6.19 -3.46
N ASP A 30 -7.90 6.13 -2.14
CA ASP A 30 -8.90 5.51 -1.28
C ASP A 30 -9.20 6.42 -0.08
N ILE A 31 -10.25 6.10 0.66
CA ILE A 31 -10.57 6.81 1.90
C ILE A 31 -9.49 6.50 2.92
N ALA A 32 -8.84 7.54 3.45
CA ALA A 32 -7.83 7.36 4.50
C ALA A 32 -8.47 6.81 5.78
N LEU A 33 -7.90 5.74 6.31
CA LEU A 33 -8.31 5.11 7.56
C LEU A 33 -7.33 5.45 8.68
N ASP A 34 -7.85 5.49 9.90
CA ASP A 34 -7.02 5.54 11.10
C ASP A 34 -6.60 4.12 11.54
N ASP A 35 -5.83 4.03 12.62
CA ASP A 35 -5.33 2.74 13.14
C ASP A 35 -6.44 1.81 13.65
N SER A 36 -7.64 2.36 13.91
CA SER A 36 -8.83 1.60 14.28
C SER A 36 -9.67 1.14 13.08
N GLY A 37 -9.26 1.50 11.85
CA GLY A 37 -9.99 1.21 10.62
C GLY A 37 -11.17 2.13 10.37
N GLN A 38 -11.25 3.28 11.07
CA GLN A 38 -12.29 4.28 10.86
C GLN A 38 -11.85 5.30 9.81
N ALA A 39 -12.82 5.79 9.02
CA ALA A 39 -12.54 6.82 8.03
C ALA A 39 -12.06 8.12 8.70
N ARG A 40 -10.94 8.67 8.24
CA ARG A 40 -10.42 9.95 8.70
C ARG A 40 -11.21 11.09 8.11
N VAL A 41 -11.62 12.03 8.96
CA VAL A 41 -12.42 13.19 8.57
C VAL A 41 -11.63 14.45 8.92
N ALA A 42 -11.54 15.38 7.97
CA ALA A 42 -10.92 16.68 8.18
C ALA A 42 -11.81 17.57 9.09
N ALA A 43 -11.21 18.65 9.62
CA ALA A 43 -11.92 19.59 10.49
C ALA A 43 -13.15 20.28 9.83
N ASN A 44 -13.18 20.34 8.51
CA ASN A 44 -14.29 20.84 7.72
C ASN A 44 -15.42 19.81 7.46
N GLY A 45 -15.25 18.57 7.93
CA GLY A 45 -16.21 17.47 7.75
C GLY A 45 -16.01 16.66 6.46
N GLU A 46 -15.00 16.94 5.65
CA GLU A 46 -14.70 16.17 4.44
C GLU A 46 -13.89 14.91 4.76
N LEU A 47 -14.12 13.85 4.00
CA LEU A 47 -13.31 12.63 4.08
C LEU A 47 -11.91 12.92 3.55
N LEU A 48 -10.91 12.45 4.28
CA LEU A 48 -9.53 12.46 3.80
C LEU A 48 -9.33 11.27 2.86
N LEU A 49 -8.54 11.48 1.82
CA LEU A 49 -8.15 10.45 0.86
C LEU A 49 -6.66 10.14 1.03
N THR A 50 -6.31 8.90 0.76
CA THR A 50 -4.90 8.48 0.62
C THR A 50 -4.39 8.87 -0.76
N ASP A 51 -3.07 8.98 -0.90
CA ASP A 51 -2.41 9.25 -2.18
C ASP A 51 -1.09 8.47 -2.28
N GLY A 52 -0.78 8.01 -3.48
CA GLY A 52 0.49 7.36 -3.79
C GLY A 52 0.80 6.17 -2.88
N VAL A 53 1.99 6.17 -2.30
CA VAL A 53 2.51 5.08 -1.44
C VAL A 53 1.63 4.81 -0.22
N GLU A 54 0.98 5.85 0.33
CA GLU A 54 0.08 5.70 1.48
C GLU A 54 -1.10 4.77 1.14
N THR A 55 -1.66 4.89 -0.08
CA THR A 55 -2.71 3.97 -0.55
C THR A 55 -2.21 2.52 -0.55
N GLY A 56 -1.00 2.29 -1.09
CA GLY A 56 -0.42 0.94 -1.12
C GLY A 56 -0.17 0.35 0.26
N VAL A 57 0.32 1.15 1.20
CA VAL A 57 0.54 0.72 2.59
C VAL A 57 -0.80 0.39 3.27
N GLN A 58 -1.82 1.23 3.07
CA GLN A 58 -3.16 0.98 3.61
C GLN A 58 -3.76 -0.32 3.05
N ASP A 59 -3.64 -0.57 1.76
CA ASP A 59 -4.16 -1.79 1.12
C ASP A 59 -3.48 -3.04 1.67
N ILE A 60 -2.17 -3.02 1.86
CA ILE A 60 -1.43 -4.13 2.49
C ILE A 60 -1.89 -4.34 3.93
N ARG A 61 -2.04 -3.27 4.72
CA ARG A 61 -2.56 -3.35 6.09
C ARG A 61 -3.95 -3.98 6.12
N LEU A 62 -4.87 -3.54 5.25
CA LEU A 62 -6.21 -4.09 5.14
C LEU A 62 -6.21 -5.55 4.73
N ARG A 63 -5.33 -5.96 3.79
CA ARG A 63 -5.18 -7.35 3.38
C ARG A 63 -4.70 -8.23 4.53
N LEU A 64 -3.70 -7.81 5.26
CA LEU A 64 -3.19 -8.56 6.41
C LEU A 64 -4.21 -8.63 7.55
N PHE A 65 -4.98 -7.56 7.76
CA PHE A 65 -6.00 -7.48 8.81
C PHE A 65 -7.27 -8.28 8.49
N THR A 66 -7.61 -8.41 7.22
CA THR A 66 -8.80 -9.14 6.79
C THR A 66 -8.54 -10.63 6.84
N ARG A 67 -9.41 -11.39 7.49
CA ARG A 67 -9.32 -12.86 7.45
C ARG A 67 -9.68 -13.37 6.06
N LEU A 68 -8.87 -14.28 5.53
CA LEU A 68 -9.10 -14.90 4.23
C LEU A 68 -10.49 -15.53 4.14
N GLY A 69 -11.21 -15.27 3.05
CA GLY A 69 -12.54 -15.77 2.81
C GLY A 69 -13.69 -14.99 3.45
N ASN A 70 -13.41 -13.95 4.26
CA ASN A 70 -14.46 -13.16 4.90
C ASN A 70 -15.21 -12.24 3.91
N LEU A 71 -14.56 -11.81 2.84
CA LEU A 71 -15.21 -10.99 1.83
C LEU A 71 -15.99 -11.86 0.85
N PHE A 72 -17.31 -11.66 0.78
CA PHE A 72 -18.19 -12.49 -0.05
C PHE A 72 -17.96 -12.27 -1.56
N TYR A 73 -17.46 -11.09 -1.93
CA TYR A 73 -17.18 -10.67 -3.31
C TYR A 73 -15.73 -10.93 -3.75
N ASP A 74 -14.82 -11.11 -2.79
CA ASP A 74 -13.42 -11.47 -3.05
C ASP A 74 -12.92 -12.40 -1.93
N ARG A 75 -13.01 -13.69 -2.17
CA ARG A 75 -12.62 -14.70 -1.18
C ARG A 75 -11.11 -14.92 -1.10
N GLU A 76 -10.37 -14.42 -2.06
CA GLU A 76 -8.91 -14.53 -2.11
C GLU A 76 -8.24 -13.37 -1.40
N PHE A 77 -8.98 -12.28 -1.16
CA PHE A 77 -8.48 -11.15 -0.38
C PHE A 77 -8.43 -11.48 1.11
N GLY A 78 -7.29 -11.17 1.72
CA GLY A 78 -7.08 -11.35 3.15
C GLY A 78 -5.88 -12.22 3.49
N SER A 79 -5.77 -12.63 4.75
CA SER A 79 -4.66 -13.43 5.26
C SER A 79 -5.13 -14.54 6.19
N LEU A 80 -4.28 -15.54 6.39
CA LEU A 80 -4.47 -16.63 7.37
C LEU A 80 -3.83 -16.31 8.73
N ILE A 81 -3.35 -15.10 8.96
CA ILE A 81 -2.67 -14.70 10.19
C ILE A 81 -3.49 -15.05 11.43
N HIS A 82 -4.81 -14.86 11.35
CA HIS A 82 -5.73 -15.16 12.45
C HIS A 82 -5.73 -16.63 12.86
N ASP A 83 -5.43 -17.54 11.94
CA ASP A 83 -5.43 -18.98 12.22
C ASP A 83 -4.19 -19.41 13.02
N TRP A 84 -3.11 -18.60 12.95
CA TRP A 84 -1.86 -18.82 13.68
C TRP A 84 -1.89 -18.34 15.14
N ILE A 85 -2.93 -17.58 15.55
CA ILE A 85 -3.01 -16.96 16.88
C ILE A 85 -2.93 -18.02 17.98
N LEU A 86 -3.58 -19.17 17.79
CA LEU A 86 -3.64 -20.24 18.78
C LEU A 86 -2.55 -21.29 18.63
N GLU A 87 -1.71 -21.16 17.62
CA GLU A 87 -0.64 -22.11 17.34
C GLU A 87 0.57 -21.92 18.26
N ASP A 88 1.28 -23.04 18.50
CA ASP A 88 2.49 -23.05 19.29
C ASP A 88 3.68 -22.50 18.53
N SER A 89 4.65 -21.93 19.27
CA SER A 89 5.89 -21.36 18.72
C SER A 89 6.89 -22.45 18.36
N THR A 90 6.61 -23.18 17.27
CA THR A 90 7.57 -24.11 16.68
C THR A 90 8.35 -23.44 15.54
N ALA A 91 9.51 -23.97 15.20
CA ALA A 91 10.30 -23.47 14.06
C ALA A 91 9.51 -23.57 12.74
N GLY A 92 8.71 -24.63 12.58
CA GLY A 92 7.84 -24.83 11.42
C GLY A 92 6.73 -23.79 11.34
N ASN A 93 6.04 -23.54 12.46
CA ASN A 93 4.94 -22.57 12.52
C ASN A 93 5.47 -21.14 12.28
N ARG A 94 6.64 -20.79 12.81
CA ARG A 94 7.27 -19.50 12.55
C ARG A 94 7.57 -19.31 11.07
N ALA A 95 8.19 -20.30 10.44
CA ALA A 95 8.51 -20.23 9.01
C ALA A 95 7.25 -20.17 8.13
N ALA A 96 6.20 -20.90 8.50
CA ALA A 96 4.93 -20.88 7.78
C ALA A 96 4.21 -19.53 7.93
N PHE A 97 4.22 -18.93 9.12
CA PHE A 97 3.69 -17.60 9.39
C PHE A 97 4.44 -16.52 8.59
N GLU A 98 5.78 -16.56 8.59
CA GLU A 98 6.60 -15.65 7.78
C GLU A 98 6.29 -15.80 6.30
N SER A 99 6.16 -17.03 5.81
CA SER A 99 5.82 -17.30 4.40
C SER A 99 4.43 -16.81 4.02
N GLU A 100 3.45 -16.92 4.93
CA GLU A 100 2.09 -16.40 4.70
C GLU A 100 2.13 -14.88 4.54
N ILE A 101 2.80 -14.15 5.43
CA ILE A 101 2.92 -12.69 5.33
C ILE A 101 3.61 -12.29 4.03
N VAL A 102 4.72 -12.94 3.67
CA VAL A 102 5.43 -12.67 2.42
C VAL A 102 4.51 -12.84 1.23
N MET A 103 3.79 -13.97 1.17
CA MET A 103 2.88 -14.28 0.07
C MET A 103 1.77 -13.23 -0.05
N ARG A 104 1.15 -12.82 1.07
CA ARG A 104 0.06 -11.84 1.04
C ARG A 104 0.51 -10.45 0.63
N ILE A 105 1.72 -10.05 1.00
CA ILE A 105 2.28 -8.76 0.56
C ILE A 105 2.65 -8.84 -0.93
N GLU A 106 3.20 -9.95 -1.41
CA GLU A 106 3.56 -10.12 -2.82
C GLU A 106 2.35 -10.23 -3.77
N GLU A 107 1.16 -10.51 -3.25
CA GLU A 107 -0.09 -10.46 -4.04
C GLU A 107 -0.47 -9.04 -4.49
N ASP A 108 0.07 -8.00 -3.87
CA ASP A 108 -0.16 -6.63 -4.33
C ASP A 108 0.68 -6.35 -5.59
N PRO A 109 0.06 -5.97 -6.71
CA PRO A 109 0.77 -5.77 -7.98
C PRO A 109 1.77 -4.61 -7.96
N ARG A 110 1.71 -3.73 -6.96
CA ARG A 110 2.63 -2.61 -6.78
C ARG A 110 3.92 -3.01 -6.07
N VAL A 111 3.94 -4.19 -5.43
CA VAL A 111 5.10 -4.70 -4.71
C VAL A 111 6.10 -5.34 -5.67
N VAL A 112 7.37 -5.02 -5.51
CA VAL A 112 8.46 -5.66 -6.27
C VAL A 112 8.60 -7.11 -5.84
N VAL A 113 8.35 -8.03 -6.75
CA VAL A 113 8.43 -9.48 -6.48
C VAL A 113 9.82 -9.84 -5.97
N GLY A 114 9.87 -10.63 -4.90
CA GLY A 114 11.11 -11.06 -4.25
C GLY A 114 11.78 -9.99 -3.37
N SER A 115 11.18 -8.80 -3.23
CA SER A 115 11.67 -7.78 -2.29
C SER A 115 11.16 -7.98 -0.87
N VAL A 116 10.07 -8.72 -0.71
CA VAL A 116 9.42 -8.91 0.59
C VAL A 116 10.27 -9.79 1.50
N ARG A 117 10.43 -9.35 2.73
CA ARG A 117 11.06 -10.12 3.81
C ARG A 117 10.18 -10.02 5.03
N CYS A 118 10.01 -11.13 5.73
CA CYS A 118 9.34 -11.17 7.00
C CYS A 118 10.19 -11.95 8.00
N THR A 119 10.21 -11.49 9.24
CA THR A 119 10.92 -12.16 10.33
C THR A 119 10.11 -12.07 11.60
N VAL A 120 9.80 -13.21 12.20
CA VAL A 120 9.18 -13.28 13.51
C VAL A 120 10.23 -12.96 14.57
N THR A 121 10.05 -11.81 15.24
CA THR A 121 10.98 -11.34 16.29
C THR A 121 10.63 -11.89 17.66
N ALA A 122 9.35 -12.09 17.95
CA ALA A 122 8.87 -12.69 19.18
C ALA A 122 7.64 -13.56 18.93
N TRP A 123 7.57 -14.68 19.63
CA TRP A 123 6.38 -15.53 19.62
C TRP A 123 6.23 -16.16 20.99
N ASP A 124 5.40 -15.55 21.80
CA ASP A 124 5.13 -15.93 23.18
C ASP A 124 3.74 -16.52 23.34
N ALA A 125 3.41 -16.97 24.56
CA ALA A 125 2.07 -17.47 24.88
C ALA A 125 0.99 -16.37 24.78
N ARG A 126 1.37 -15.09 24.75
CA ARG A 126 0.46 -13.93 24.76
C ARG A 126 0.47 -13.13 23.47
N SER A 127 1.58 -13.16 22.74
CA SER A 127 1.75 -12.32 21.55
C SER A 127 2.64 -12.94 20.50
N ILE A 128 2.41 -12.54 19.25
CA ILE A 128 3.30 -12.77 18.12
C ILE A 128 3.72 -11.40 17.62
N THR A 129 5.01 -11.20 17.42
CA THR A 129 5.55 -9.96 16.82
C THR A 129 6.38 -10.35 15.60
N ALA A 130 6.08 -9.76 14.46
CA ALA A 130 6.81 -9.95 13.22
C ALA A 130 7.15 -8.59 12.59
N LEU A 131 8.30 -8.53 11.97
CA LEU A 131 8.74 -7.39 11.17
C LEU A 131 8.67 -7.79 9.69
N ALA A 132 7.90 -7.09 8.90
CA ALA A 132 7.86 -7.23 7.46
C ALA A 132 8.51 -6.01 6.79
N SER A 133 9.21 -6.25 5.69
CA SER A 133 9.74 -5.18 4.85
C SER A 133 9.56 -5.53 3.38
N TRP A 134 9.30 -4.54 2.55
CA TRP A 134 9.13 -4.69 1.11
C TRP A 134 9.47 -3.39 0.39
N ARG A 135 9.45 -3.44 -0.91
CA ARG A 135 9.66 -2.27 -1.76
C ARG A 135 8.54 -2.22 -2.80
N PHE A 136 7.98 -1.04 -2.99
CA PHE A 136 7.05 -0.80 -4.09
C PHE A 136 7.77 -0.51 -5.41
N LEU A 137 7.08 -0.73 -6.51
CA LEU A 137 7.47 -0.24 -7.84
C LEU A 137 7.55 1.29 -7.77
N ASP A 138 8.52 1.87 -8.46
CA ASP A 138 8.76 3.31 -8.51
C ASP A 138 9.19 3.97 -7.18
N GLU A 139 9.48 3.15 -6.15
CA GLU A 139 9.98 3.61 -4.86
C GLU A 139 11.34 2.99 -4.54
N ASP A 140 12.32 3.85 -4.29
CA ASP A 140 13.68 3.41 -3.95
C ASP A 140 13.81 3.00 -2.48
N THR A 141 12.97 3.56 -1.62
CA THR A 141 13.04 3.34 -0.17
C THR A 141 12.20 2.13 0.23
N PRO A 142 12.80 1.14 0.94
CA PRO A 142 12.03 0.04 1.48
C PRO A 142 11.07 0.53 2.57
N LEU A 143 9.91 -0.08 2.64
CA LEU A 143 8.92 0.13 3.68
C LEU A 143 9.03 -0.97 4.72
N ASN A 144 8.76 -0.63 5.96
CA ASN A 144 8.81 -1.55 7.09
C ASN A 144 7.49 -1.50 7.86
N LEU A 145 7.05 -2.64 8.34
CA LEU A 145 5.81 -2.78 9.07
C LEU A 145 6.02 -3.74 10.22
N VAL A 146 5.56 -3.34 11.41
CA VAL A 146 5.55 -4.20 12.59
C VAL A 146 4.14 -4.72 12.78
N LEU A 147 4.02 -6.03 12.74
CA LEU A 147 2.79 -6.75 13.03
C LEU A 147 2.85 -7.28 14.45
N GLN A 148 1.92 -6.84 15.30
CA GLN A 148 1.74 -7.36 16.65
C GLN A 148 0.37 -8.02 16.76
N VAL A 149 0.35 -9.28 17.13
CA VAL A 149 -0.88 -10.03 17.35
C VAL A 149 -0.98 -10.39 18.82
N ASN A 150 -2.03 -9.93 19.48
CA ASN A 150 -2.31 -10.29 20.87
C ASN A 150 -3.18 -11.56 20.90
N LYS A 151 -2.62 -12.65 21.42
CA LYS A 151 -3.31 -13.96 21.49
C LYS A 151 -4.47 -13.99 22.49
N LEU A 152 -4.49 -13.10 23.47
CA LEU A 152 -5.52 -13.07 24.51
C LEU A 152 -6.77 -12.31 24.06
N THR A 153 -6.56 -11.16 23.40
CA THR A 153 -7.66 -10.31 22.91
C THR A 153 -8.03 -10.62 21.47
N MET A 154 -7.20 -11.44 20.78
CA MET A 154 -7.30 -11.68 19.33
C MET A 154 -7.23 -10.37 18.50
N GLU A 155 -6.65 -9.36 19.09
CA GLU A 155 -6.41 -8.08 18.41
C GLU A 155 -5.09 -8.10 17.67
N MET A 156 -5.10 -7.52 16.50
CA MET A 156 -3.90 -7.31 15.68
C MET A 156 -3.66 -5.82 15.56
N VAL A 157 -2.43 -5.41 15.79
CA VAL A 157 -1.97 -4.03 15.58
C VAL A 157 -0.88 -4.08 14.53
N ILE A 158 -1.02 -3.25 13.53
CA ILE A 158 -0.05 -3.11 12.45
C ILE A 158 0.42 -1.66 12.48
N GLU A 159 1.70 -1.47 12.80
CA GLU A 159 2.34 -0.16 12.88
C GLU A 159 3.42 -0.03 11.82
N ASP A 160 3.59 1.17 11.28
CA ASP A 160 4.75 1.49 10.48
C ASP A 160 5.98 1.58 11.38
N ALA A 161 7.00 0.79 11.10
CA ALA A 161 8.23 0.77 11.89
C ALA A 161 9.11 2.01 11.66
N ASP A 162 8.95 2.66 10.52
CA ASP A 162 9.67 3.87 10.14
C ASP A 162 8.70 4.79 9.40
N PRO A 163 7.73 5.41 10.14
CA PRO A 163 6.80 6.33 9.54
C PRO A 163 7.59 7.41 8.82
N ARG A 164 7.40 7.51 7.52
CA ARG A 164 7.95 8.64 6.78
C ARG A 164 7.49 9.89 7.50
N THR A 165 8.43 10.66 8.02
CA THR A 165 8.14 12.00 8.51
C THR A 165 7.69 12.80 7.30
N ASP A 166 6.38 12.73 7.03
CA ASP A 166 5.76 13.52 6.00
C ASP A 166 6.12 14.96 6.26
N SER A 167 6.70 15.58 5.26
CA SER A 167 7.04 17.01 5.20
C SER A 167 5.84 17.94 5.42
N PHE A 168 4.77 17.45 6.02
CA PHE A 168 3.56 18.20 6.35
C PHE A 168 3.75 19.19 7.51
N THR A 169 4.88 19.09 8.24
CA THR A 169 5.19 20.01 9.33
C THR A 169 5.89 21.30 8.84
N ALA A 170 6.16 21.44 7.55
CA ALA A 170 6.94 22.55 7.01
C ALA A 170 6.12 23.75 6.52
N CYS A 171 4.79 23.78 6.67
CA CYS A 171 3.95 24.85 6.12
C CYS A 171 3.26 25.76 7.13
N PHE A 172 3.65 25.75 8.40
CA PHE A 172 3.21 26.79 9.32
C PHE A 172 4.41 27.55 9.85
N PRO A 173 4.76 28.74 9.25
CA PRO A 173 5.65 29.64 9.92
C PRO A 173 4.94 30.13 11.19
N ASN A 174 5.59 29.89 12.35
CA ASN A 174 5.19 30.53 13.59
C ASN A 174 5.32 32.04 13.40
N ASP A 175 4.20 32.77 13.43
CA ASP A 175 4.11 34.16 13.78
C ASP A 175 3.93 34.33 15.30
#